data_8f5b770d5d9b14b85a4a16c9ea8e449f
#
_entry.id   8f5b770d5d9b14b85a4a16c9ea8e449f
#
_cell.length_a   1.000
_cell.length_b   1.000
_cell.length_c   1.000
_cell.angle_alpha   90.00
_cell.angle_beta   90.00
_cell.angle_gamma   90.00
#
_symmetry.space_group_name_H-M   'P 1'
#
loop_
_entity.id
_entity.type
_entity.pdbx_description
1 polymer ?
#
loop_
_entity_poly.entity_id
_entity_poly.type
_entity_poly.pdbx_seq_one_letter_code
_entity_poly.pdbx_strand_id
1 'polypeptide(L)'
;SLANTEQISMAVKAGMTLSTHLGNGIPLLLKRHPNMIWDQLAEDRLYSCIITDGIHTPDSFMKVVMKNKGKHTLVVSDATCYAGMPPGEYQSHIGGSVILDEEKRVSLKGSPGILAGAAKSLLENVETLIDHNLATLKEAWEMASVNVSEMLIKHDPSFYEKNNDKVVFRLEGKDIIIIKVIKNGKIVFDKSFEQ
;
A
#
# COMPACT_ATOMS: atom_id res chain seq x y z
N SER A 1 14.98 2.62 5.27
CA SER A 1 15.87 3.76 5.55
C SER A 1 16.52 3.61 6.91
N LEU A 2 17.73 4.15 7.07
CA LEU A 2 18.44 4.28 8.35
C LEU A 2 18.49 5.74 8.82
N ALA A 3 17.63 6.61 8.27
CA ALA A 3 17.60 8.01 8.59
C ALA A 3 17.34 8.24 10.09
N ASN A 4 18.08 9.16 10.69
CA ASN A 4 17.85 9.59 12.06
C ASN A 4 16.85 10.76 12.12
N THR A 5 16.44 11.17 13.32
CA THR A 5 15.46 12.24 13.56
C THR A 5 15.81 13.54 12.83
N GLU A 6 17.08 13.94 12.85
CA GLU A 6 17.54 15.16 12.19
C GLU A 6 17.43 15.07 10.67
N GLN A 7 17.85 13.93 10.09
CA GLN A 7 17.75 13.68 8.65
C GLN A 7 16.30 13.67 8.17
N ILE A 8 15.37 13.08 8.93
CA ILE A 8 13.94 13.11 8.61
C ILE A 8 13.43 14.56 8.65
N SER A 9 13.77 15.31 9.70
CA SER A 9 13.40 16.73 9.82
C SER A 9 13.94 17.57 8.66
N MET A 10 15.20 17.36 8.28
CA MET A 10 15.82 18.03 7.13
C MET A 10 15.13 17.69 5.82
N ALA A 11 14.82 16.40 5.58
CA ALA A 11 14.13 15.97 4.39
C ALA A 11 12.74 16.59 4.26
N VAL A 12 11.98 16.65 5.36
CA VAL A 12 10.66 17.30 5.38
C VAL A 12 10.77 18.81 5.14
N LYS A 13 11.77 19.48 5.74
CA LYS A 13 12.05 20.90 5.44
C LYS A 13 12.42 21.15 3.99
N ALA A 14 13.09 20.17 3.35
CA ALA A 14 13.44 20.21 1.93
C ALA A 14 12.27 19.85 0.99
N GLY A 15 11.08 19.54 1.53
CA GLY A 15 9.87 19.27 0.76
C GLY A 15 9.47 17.80 0.66
N MET A 16 10.06 16.89 1.43
CA MET A 16 9.57 15.50 1.50
C MET A 16 8.19 15.48 2.15
N THR A 17 7.23 14.86 1.48
CA THR A 17 5.82 14.80 1.91
C THR A 17 5.30 13.39 2.14
N LEU A 18 6.05 12.36 1.76
CA LEU A 18 5.59 10.99 1.74
C LEU A 18 6.62 10.03 2.33
N SER A 19 6.15 9.16 3.22
CA SER A 19 6.86 7.97 3.73
C SER A 19 6.49 6.76 2.90
N THR A 20 7.44 6.19 2.16
CA THR A 20 7.23 4.97 1.38
C THR A 20 7.08 3.76 2.32
N HIS A 21 6.08 2.90 2.06
CA HIS A 21 5.80 1.62 2.75
C HIS A 21 6.31 1.58 4.20
N LEU A 22 5.81 2.50 5.04
CA LEU A 22 6.25 2.66 6.43
C LEU A 22 6.23 1.31 7.17
N GLY A 23 7.31 1.01 7.88
CA GLY A 23 7.49 -0.26 8.56
C GLY A 23 8.24 -1.32 7.75
N ASN A 24 8.40 -1.13 6.43
CA ASN A 24 9.16 -2.03 5.56
C ASN A 24 10.50 -1.43 5.16
N GLY A 25 11.44 -2.29 4.70
CA GLY A 25 12.79 -1.86 4.34
C GLY A 25 13.58 -1.23 5.49
N ILE A 26 13.30 -1.67 6.71
CA ILE A 26 13.97 -1.24 7.95
C ILE A 26 14.79 -2.41 8.52
N PRO A 27 15.80 -2.15 9.37
CA PRO A 27 16.53 -3.20 10.05
C PRO A 27 15.60 -4.06 10.93
N LEU A 28 15.90 -5.36 11.05
CA LEU A 28 15.18 -6.28 11.93
C LEU A 28 15.24 -5.86 13.40
N LEU A 29 16.31 -5.18 13.78
CA LEU A 29 16.49 -4.62 15.13
C LEU A 29 16.59 -3.10 15.04
N LEU A 30 15.73 -2.42 15.80
CA LEU A 30 15.73 -0.96 15.89
C LEU A 30 16.16 -0.52 17.29
N LYS A 31 16.85 0.63 17.34
CA LYS A 31 17.08 1.33 18.59
C LYS A 31 15.72 1.64 19.25
N ARG A 32 15.62 1.48 20.57
CA ARG A 32 14.39 1.76 21.32
C ARG A 32 13.90 3.19 21.09
N HIS A 33 14.78 4.18 21.31
CA HIS A 33 14.51 5.61 21.13
C HIS A 33 15.82 6.38 20.87
N PRO A 34 15.83 7.40 19.99
CA PRO A 34 14.83 7.62 18.93
C PRO A 34 14.93 6.56 17.85
N ASN A 35 13.87 6.39 17.05
CA ASN A 35 13.93 5.58 15.84
C ASN A 35 13.00 6.14 14.75
N MET A 36 13.30 5.79 13.53
CA MET A 36 12.66 6.30 12.32
C MET A 36 11.15 6.04 12.21
N ILE A 37 10.63 5.02 12.91
CA ILE A 37 9.18 4.73 12.89
C ILE A 37 8.45 5.85 13.63
N TRP A 38 8.90 6.13 14.88
CA TRP A 38 8.28 7.17 15.70
C TRP A 38 8.46 8.56 15.11
N ASP A 39 9.63 8.85 14.54
CA ASP A 39 9.92 10.14 13.93
C ASP A 39 9.02 10.41 12.71
N GLN A 40 8.78 9.41 11.86
CA GLN A 40 7.88 9.53 10.71
C GLN A 40 6.41 9.57 11.14
N LEU A 41 6.01 8.79 12.15
CA LEU A 41 4.65 8.84 12.67
C LEU A 41 4.35 10.20 13.32
N ALA A 42 5.29 10.78 14.05
CA ALA A 42 5.13 12.06 14.74
C ALA A 42 5.17 13.29 13.79
N GLU A 43 5.66 13.15 12.56
CA GLU A 43 5.74 14.26 11.61
C GLU A 43 4.41 14.43 10.86
N ASP A 44 3.60 15.40 11.29
CA ASP A 44 2.24 15.63 10.76
C ASP A 44 2.19 15.99 9.26
N ARG A 45 3.29 16.52 8.70
CA ARG A 45 3.38 16.88 7.29
C ARG A 45 3.58 15.68 6.37
N LEU A 46 3.98 14.52 6.91
CA LEU A 46 4.20 13.31 6.13
C LEU A 46 2.93 12.50 5.99
N TYR A 47 2.59 12.19 4.74
CA TYR A 47 1.73 11.07 4.43
C TYR A 47 2.49 9.76 4.66
N SER A 48 1.80 8.70 5.04
CA SER A 48 2.40 7.38 5.27
C SER A 48 1.75 6.35 4.37
N CYS A 49 2.51 5.83 3.41
CA CYS A 49 2.11 4.64 2.66
C CYS A 49 2.28 3.41 3.54
N ILE A 50 1.31 2.51 3.53
CA ILE A 50 1.38 1.20 4.19
C ILE A 50 0.94 0.10 3.21
N ILE A 51 1.60 -1.05 3.30
CA ILE A 51 1.18 -2.28 2.62
C ILE A 51 0.28 -3.03 3.58
N THR A 52 -0.97 -3.23 3.19
CA THR A 52 -2.01 -3.81 4.06
C THR A 52 -2.43 -5.21 3.62
N ASP A 53 -1.50 -5.96 3.05
CA ASP A 53 -1.72 -7.29 2.49
C ASP A 53 -1.83 -8.43 3.53
N GLY A 54 -1.65 -8.11 4.83
CA GLY A 54 -1.64 -9.09 5.91
C GLY A 54 -0.34 -9.92 6.00
N ILE A 55 0.66 -9.60 5.16
CA ILE A 55 1.94 -10.31 5.09
C ILE A 55 3.09 -9.42 5.57
N HIS A 56 3.14 -8.16 5.08
CA HIS A 56 4.25 -7.25 5.31
C HIS A 56 4.22 -6.58 6.67
N THR A 57 3.03 -6.27 7.18
CA THR A 57 2.85 -5.57 8.46
C THR A 57 1.74 -6.21 9.29
N PRO A 58 1.93 -6.35 10.61
CA PRO A 58 0.88 -6.89 11.48
C PRO A 58 -0.26 -5.88 11.69
N ASP A 59 -1.44 -6.37 12.00
CA ASP A 59 -2.65 -5.58 12.25
C ASP A 59 -2.43 -4.47 13.27
N SER A 60 -1.66 -4.75 14.31
CA SER A 60 -1.34 -3.78 15.36
C SER A 60 -0.58 -2.57 14.82
N PHE A 61 0.36 -2.80 13.89
CA PHE A 61 1.10 -1.73 13.25
C PHE A 61 0.20 -0.88 12.34
N MET A 62 -0.56 -1.55 11.45
CA MET A 62 -1.53 -0.89 10.57
C MET A 62 -2.50 -0.01 11.38
N LYS A 63 -3.04 -0.55 12.48
CA LYS A 63 -3.95 0.15 13.38
C LYS A 63 -3.34 1.41 14.01
N VAL A 64 -2.07 1.34 14.42
CA VAL A 64 -1.35 2.49 14.99
C VAL A 64 -1.15 3.57 13.93
N VAL A 65 -0.71 3.19 12.71
CA VAL A 65 -0.50 4.15 11.62
C VAL A 65 -1.82 4.84 11.26
N MET A 66 -2.89 4.09 11.02
CA MET A 66 -4.20 4.66 10.67
C MET A 66 -4.74 5.59 11.75
N LYS A 67 -4.62 5.23 13.03
CA LYS A 67 -5.06 6.10 14.14
C LYS A 67 -4.26 7.37 14.28
N ASN A 68 -2.95 7.31 14.03
CA ASN A 68 -2.06 8.46 14.17
C ASN A 68 -2.15 9.38 12.95
N LYS A 69 -2.14 8.82 11.74
CA LYS A 69 -2.07 9.59 10.49
C LYS A 69 -3.44 9.98 9.92
N GLY A 70 -4.51 9.27 10.27
CA GLY A 70 -5.86 9.56 9.75
C GLY A 70 -5.85 9.66 8.22
N LYS A 71 -6.29 10.80 7.68
CA LYS A 71 -6.32 11.07 6.23
C LYS A 71 -4.95 11.10 5.54
N HIS A 72 -3.87 11.18 6.29
CA HIS A 72 -2.51 11.06 5.76
C HIS A 72 -2.05 9.60 5.64
N THR A 73 -2.92 8.62 5.90
CA THR A 73 -2.66 7.21 5.61
C THR A 73 -3.03 6.91 4.17
N LEU A 74 -2.10 6.31 3.43
CA LEU A 74 -2.28 5.86 2.05
C LEU A 74 -2.02 4.36 1.98
N VAL A 75 -2.96 3.61 1.39
CA VAL A 75 -2.77 2.18 1.11
C VAL A 75 -2.09 2.01 -0.23
N VAL A 76 -1.04 1.21 -0.24
CA VAL A 76 -0.29 0.86 -1.45
C VAL A 76 -0.13 -0.65 -1.53
N SER A 77 -0.08 -1.20 -2.74
CA SER A 77 0.20 -2.63 -2.94
C SER A 77 1.69 -2.93 -2.86
N ASP A 78 2.52 -2.02 -3.34
CA ASP A 78 3.95 -2.26 -3.59
C ASP A 78 4.19 -3.54 -4.42
N ALA A 79 3.21 -3.88 -5.27
CA ALA A 79 3.19 -5.12 -6.03
C ALA A 79 4.31 -5.17 -7.07
N THR A 80 5.03 -6.28 -7.04
CA THR A 80 6.09 -6.59 -8.00
C THR A 80 5.53 -7.26 -9.25
N CYS A 81 6.41 -7.57 -10.21
CA CYS A 81 6.05 -8.30 -11.43
C CYS A 81 5.51 -9.72 -11.18
N TYR A 82 5.61 -10.22 -9.95
CA TYR A 82 5.06 -11.54 -9.58
C TYR A 82 3.56 -11.50 -9.26
N ALA A 83 2.96 -10.32 -9.13
CA ALA A 83 1.53 -10.19 -8.91
C ALA A 83 0.74 -10.76 -10.09
N GLY A 84 -0.18 -11.70 -9.80
CA GLY A 84 -0.95 -12.40 -10.80
C GLY A 84 -0.25 -13.59 -11.47
N MET A 85 1.01 -13.87 -11.12
CA MET A 85 1.70 -15.09 -11.57
C MET A 85 1.28 -16.31 -10.73
N PRO A 86 1.35 -17.53 -11.28
CA PRO A 86 1.11 -18.74 -10.50
C PRO A 86 2.21 -18.93 -9.43
N PRO A 87 1.91 -19.63 -8.32
CA PRO A 87 2.94 -20.00 -7.35
C PRO A 87 4.09 -20.76 -8.01
N GLY A 88 5.32 -20.46 -7.54
CA GLY A 88 6.52 -21.07 -8.13
C GLY A 88 7.81 -20.34 -7.79
N GLU A 89 8.89 -20.82 -8.37
CA GLU A 89 10.22 -20.21 -8.28
C GLU A 89 10.47 -19.31 -9.49
N TYR A 90 10.95 -18.09 -9.23
CA TYR A 90 11.24 -17.08 -10.25
C TYR A 90 12.61 -16.47 -10.07
N GLN A 91 13.23 -16.07 -11.17
CA GLN A 91 14.45 -15.29 -11.14
C GLN A 91 14.13 -13.81 -10.90
N SER A 92 14.77 -13.23 -9.90
CA SER A 92 14.60 -11.81 -9.60
C SER A 92 15.48 -10.94 -10.50
N HIS A 93 14.95 -9.82 -10.97
CA HIS A 93 15.71 -8.83 -11.74
C HIS A 93 16.81 -8.11 -10.92
N ILE A 94 16.69 -8.15 -9.60
CA ILE A 94 17.72 -7.61 -8.68
C ILE A 94 18.76 -8.66 -8.27
N GLY A 95 18.67 -9.88 -8.82
CA GLY A 95 19.54 -11.01 -8.56
C GLY A 95 18.98 -12.03 -7.58
N GLY A 96 19.35 -13.31 -7.77
CA GLY A 96 18.88 -14.44 -6.99
C GLY A 96 17.49 -14.94 -7.41
N SER A 97 17.05 -16.00 -6.73
CA SER A 97 15.72 -16.61 -6.94
C SER A 97 14.77 -16.23 -5.81
N VAL A 98 13.50 -16.08 -6.14
CA VAL A 98 12.40 -15.87 -5.20
C VAL A 98 11.39 -16.99 -5.31
N ILE A 99 10.66 -17.23 -4.24
CA ILE A 99 9.53 -18.15 -4.17
C ILE A 99 8.27 -17.32 -4.00
N LEU A 100 7.31 -17.48 -4.91
CA LEU A 100 5.94 -17.04 -4.75
C LEU A 100 5.11 -18.23 -4.28
N ASP A 101 4.50 -18.13 -3.11
CA ASP A 101 3.64 -19.20 -2.56
C ASP A 101 2.14 -19.00 -2.89
N GLU A 102 1.30 -19.93 -2.43
CA GLU A 102 -0.15 -19.92 -2.66
C GLU A 102 -0.84 -18.73 -1.97
N GLU A 103 -0.28 -18.21 -0.88
CA GLU A 103 -0.78 -17.04 -0.16
C GLU A 103 -0.30 -15.72 -0.76
N LYS A 104 0.38 -15.77 -1.92
CA LYS A 104 0.99 -14.63 -2.63
C LYS A 104 2.12 -13.95 -1.85
N ARG A 105 2.77 -14.71 -0.96
CA ARG A 105 3.98 -14.27 -0.29
C ARG A 105 5.17 -14.44 -1.23
N VAL A 106 5.95 -13.40 -1.42
CA VAL A 106 7.21 -13.45 -2.17
C VAL A 106 8.37 -13.44 -1.18
N SER A 107 9.17 -14.49 -1.16
CA SER A 107 10.31 -14.63 -0.26
C SER A 107 11.59 -14.97 -1.00
N LEU A 108 12.75 -14.66 -0.42
CA LEU A 108 14.02 -15.09 -0.97
C LEU A 108 14.18 -16.60 -0.87
N LYS A 109 14.57 -17.26 -1.97
CA LYS A 109 14.91 -18.68 -1.96
C LYS A 109 16.05 -18.93 -0.96
N GLY A 110 15.84 -19.90 -0.06
CA GLY A 110 16.79 -20.21 1.01
C GLY A 110 16.71 -19.31 2.25
N SER A 111 15.88 -18.28 2.24
CA SER A 111 15.63 -17.38 3.38
C SER A 111 14.14 -16.99 3.47
N PRO A 112 13.24 -17.95 3.76
CA PRO A 112 11.79 -17.72 3.67
C PRO A 112 11.24 -16.67 4.66
N GLY A 113 12.05 -16.30 5.66
CA GLY A 113 11.71 -15.20 6.58
C GLY A 113 11.94 -13.80 6.00
N ILE A 114 12.62 -13.69 4.85
CA ILE A 114 12.92 -12.41 4.21
C ILE A 114 12.01 -12.24 3.01
N LEU A 115 11.15 -11.21 3.08
CA LEU A 115 10.30 -10.84 1.96
C LEU A 115 11.12 -10.20 0.83
N ALA A 116 10.75 -10.51 -0.39
CA ALA A 116 11.40 -10.05 -1.62
C ALA A 116 10.44 -9.27 -2.54
N GLY A 117 9.45 -8.62 -1.95
CA GLY A 117 8.42 -7.84 -2.60
C GLY A 117 7.01 -8.31 -2.28
N ALA A 118 6.02 -7.61 -2.79
CA ALA A 118 4.60 -7.92 -2.65
C ALA A 118 4.03 -8.51 -3.94
N ALA A 119 2.97 -9.32 -3.83
CA ALA A 119 2.26 -9.89 -4.98
C ALA A 119 0.73 -9.75 -4.88
N LYS A 120 0.20 -9.19 -3.80
CA LYS A 120 -1.23 -8.84 -3.71
C LYS A 120 -1.52 -7.52 -4.41
N SER A 121 -2.64 -7.46 -5.10
CA SER A 121 -3.14 -6.24 -5.75
C SER A 121 -3.57 -5.18 -4.72
N LEU A 122 -3.77 -3.94 -5.17
CA LEU A 122 -4.30 -2.88 -4.31
C LEU A 122 -5.71 -3.24 -3.79
N LEU A 123 -6.53 -3.91 -4.59
CA LEU A 123 -7.86 -4.36 -4.18
C LEU A 123 -7.78 -5.35 -3.01
N GLU A 124 -6.91 -6.35 -3.09
CA GLU A 124 -6.69 -7.31 -2.01
C GLU A 124 -6.13 -6.65 -0.73
N ASN A 125 -5.37 -5.56 -0.86
CA ASN A 125 -4.94 -4.76 0.29
C ASN A 125 -6.14 -4.07 0.97
N VAL A 126 -7.09 -3.54 0.19
CA VAL A 126 -8.35 -2.96 0.70
C VAL A 126 -9.20 -4.05 1.37
N GLU A 127 -9.38 -5.20 0.73
CA GLU A 127 -10.13 -6.35 1.26
C GLU A 127 -9.54 -6.85 2.58
N THR A 128 -8.22 -6.95 2.70
CA THR A 128 -7.54 -7.35 3.94
C THR A 128 -7.90 -6.43 5.11
N LEU A 129 -7.96 -5.11 4.90
CA LEU A 129 -8.38 -4.17 5.96
C LEU A 129 -9.81 -4.43 6.45
N ILE A 130 -10.70 -4.78 5.54
CA ILE A 130 -12.10 -5.09 5.85
C ILE A 130 -12.20 -6.43 6.56
N ASP A 131 -11.51 -7.46 6.06
CA ASP A 131 -11.52 -8.82 6.61
C ASP A 131 -10.98 -8.89 8.03
N HIS A 132 -9.92 -8.14 8.29
CA HIS A 132 -9.31 -8.05 9.62
C HIS A 132 -10.05 -7.08 10.56
N ASN A 133 -11.18 -6.48 10.11
CA ASN A 133 -11.94 -5.47 10.86
C ASN A 133 -11.08 -4.28 11.32
N LEU A 134 -10.14 -3.85 10.51
CA LEU A 134 -9.26 -2.71 10.77
C LEU A 134 -9.85 -1.40 10.26
N ALA A 135 -10.64 -1.46 9.17
CA ALA A 135 -11.32 -0.33 8.57
C ALA A 135 -12.68 -0.75 7.98
N THR A 136 -13.60 0.19 7.87
CA THR A 136 -14.80 0.02 7.05
C THR A 136 -14.44 0.07 5.56
N LEU A 137 -15.30 -0.45 4.68
CA LEU A 137 -15.13 -0.34 3.23
C LEU A 137 -14.83 1.10 2.80
N LYS A 138 -15.58 2.07 3.33
CA LYS A 138 -15.40 3.48 3.01
C LYS A 138 -14.00 3.95 3.37
N GLU A 139 -13.56 3.71 4.60
CA GLU A 139 -12.24 4.13 5.08
C GLU A 139 -11.10 3.46 4.29
N ALA A 140 -11.19 2.14 4.04
CA ALA A 140 -10.19 1.41 3.28
C ALA A 140 -10.10 1.92 1.84
N TRP A 141 -11.25 2.17 1.20
CA TRP A 141 -11.32 2.73 -0.15
C TRP A 141 -10.78 4.17 -0.22
N GLU A 142 -11.12 5.00 0.77
CA GLU A 142 -10.60 6.37 0.84
C GLU A 142 -9.07 6.40 0.97
N MET A 143 -8.49 5.52 1.79
CA MET A 143 -7.03 5.40 1.93
C MET A 143 -6.33 4.93 0.63
N ALA A 144 -7.01 4.13 -0.19
CA ALA A 144 -6.46 3.63 -1.46
C ALA A 144 -6.73 4.56 -2.66
N SER A 145 -7.60 5.58 -2.53
CA SER A 145 -8.03 6.43 -3.65
C SER A 145 -8.12 7.92 -3.29
N VAL A 146 -9.08 8.32 -2.47
CA VAL A 146 -9.39 9.73 -2.18
C VAL A 146 -8.20 10.42 -1.52
N ASN A 147 -7.64 9.83 -0.46
CA ASN A 147 -6.49 10.41 0.24
C ASN A 147 -5.27 10.55 -0.69
N VAL A 148 -5.08 9.58 -1.60
CA VAL A 148 -4.01 9.63 -2.62
C VAL A 148 -4.25 10.79 -3.56
N SER A 149 -5.49 10.95 -4.06
CA SER A 149 -5.86 12.05 -4.96
C SER A 149 -5.68 13.40 -4.28
N GLU A 150 -6.13 13.56 -3.02
CA GLU A 150 -5.94 14.78 -2.24
C GLU A 150 -4.46 15.13 -2.06
N MET A 151 -3.61 14.14 -1.82
CA MET A 151 -2.15 14.33 -1.72
C MET A 151 -1.56 14.77 -3.06
N LEU A 152 -1.92 14.11 -4.17
CA LEU A 152 -1.40 14.43 -5.50
C LEU A 152 -1.84 15.82 -5.97
N ILE A 153 -3.09 16.23 -5.72
CA ILE A 153 -3.61 17.56 -6.07
C ILE A 153 -2.84 18.68 -5.37
N LYS A 154 -2.36 18.46 -4.13
CA LYS A 154 -1.52 19.45 -3.43
C LYS A 154 -0.20 19.71 -4.15
N HIS A 155 0.33 18.71 -4.87
CA HIS A 155 1.58 18.81 -5.61
C HIS A 155 1.38 19.23 -7.07
N ASP A 156 0.30 18.77 -7.70
CA ASP A 156 -0.08 19.11 -9.05
C ASP A 156 -1.61 19.31 -9.14
N PRO A 157 -2.10 20.55 -9.03
CA PRO A 157 -3.53 20.85 -9.14
C PRO A 157 -4.17 20.36 -10.44
N SER A 158 -3.40 20.21 -11.52
CA SER A 158 -3.90 19.69 -12.80
C SER A 158 -4.29 18.21 -12.73
N PHE A 159 -3.87 17.50 -11.68
CA PHE A 159 -4.24 16.11 -11.45
C PHE A 159 -5.77 15.93 -11.30
N TYR A 160 -6.44 16.89 -10.68
CA TYR A 160 -7.90 16.86 -10.51
C TYR A 160 -8.64 16.90 -11.86
N GLU A 161 -8.20 17.71 -12.80
CA GLU A 161 -8.85 17.88 -14.11
C GLU A 161 -8.68 16.64 -15.00
N LYS A 162 -7.61 15.86 -14.76
CA LYS A 162 -7.26 14.67 -15.55
C LYS A 162 -7.86 13.39 -15.01
N ASN A 163 -8.33 13.37 -13.74
CA ASN A 163 -8.73 12.14 -13.07
C ASN A 163 -10.25 12.01 -12.98
N ASN A 164 -10.88 11.59 -14.11
CA ASN A 164 -12.29 11.19 -14.16
C ASN A 164 -12.47 9.66 -14.15
N ASP A 165 -11.47 8.96 -13.65
CA ASP A 165 -11.50 7.50 -13.60
C ASP A 165 -12.47 7.03 -12.51
N LYS A 166 -13.27 6.02 -12.82
CA LYS A 166 -14.28 5.47 -11.90
C LYS A 166 -14.26 3.96 -11.94
N VAL A 167 -14.49 3.38 -10.77
CA VAL A 167 -14.69 1.95 -10.62
C VAL A 167 -16.11 1.74 -10.07
N VAL A 168 -16.88 0.88 -10.75
CA VAL A 168 -18.18 0.41 -10.26
C VAL A 168 -17.98 -1.01 -9.78
N PHE A 169 -18.39 -1.29 -8.56
CA PHE A 169 -18.27 -2.60 -7.94
C PHE A 169 -19.52 -2.96 -7.15
N ARG A 170 -19.67 -4.25 -6.83
CA ARG A 170 -20.62 -4.75 -5.85
C ARG A 170 -19.89 -5.52 -4.76
N LEU A 171 -20.53 -5.67 -3.61
CA LEU A 171 -20.03 -6.53 -2.54
C LEU A 171 -20.73 -7.88 -2.61
N GLU A 172 -19.95 -8.95 -2.53
CA GLU A 172 -20.42 -10.32 -2.31
C GLU A 172 -19.81 -10.82 -1.01
N GLY A 173 -20.57 -10.71 0.09
CA GLY A 173 -20.00 -10.87 1.42
C GLY A 173 -19.00 -9.76 1.73
N LYS A 174 -17.73 -10.10 1.83
CA LYS A 174 -16.61 -9.14 2.01
C LYS A 174 -15.81 -8.89 0.74
N ASP A 175 -16.04 -9.69 -0.30
CA ASP A 175 -15.33 -9.59 -1.58
C ASP A 175 -15.83 -8.41 -2.40
N ILE A 176 -14.91 -7.69 -3.01
CA ILE A 176 -15.19 -6.55 -3.89
C ILE A 176 -15.14 -7.01 -5.34
N ILE A 177 -16.30 -7.16 -5.95
CA ILE A 177 -16.40 -7.60 -7.34
C ILE A 177 -16.49 -6.40 -8.28
N ILE A 178 -15.44 -6.17 -9.05
CA ILE A 178 -15.41 -5.10 -10.04
C ILE A 178 -16.38 -5.42 -11.18
N ILE A 179 -17.31 -4.51 -11.41
CA ILE A 179 -18.33 -4.63 -12.47
C ILE A 179 -17.91 -3.81 -13.69
N LYS A 180 -17.41 -2.58 -13.46
CA LYS A 180 -17.07 -1.67 -14.55
C LYS A 180 -15.89 -0.78 -14.18
N VAL A 181 -15.03 -0.53 -15.14
CA VAL A 181 -13.96 0.47 -15.03
C VAL A 181 -14.14 1.50 -16.15
N ILE A 182 -14.16 2.76 -15.76
CA ILE A 182 -14.25 3.91 -16.66
C ILE A 182 -12.96 4.69 -16.55
N LYS A 183 -12.26 4.87 -17.67
CA LYS A 183 -11.01 5.63 -17.76
C LYS A 183 -11.16 6.78 -18.74
N ASN A 184 -10.91 8.01 -18.30
CA ASN A 184 -11.08 9.22 -19.13
C ASN A 184 -12.47 9.26 -19.80
N GLY A 185 -13.54 8.91 -19.06
CA GLY A 185 -14.90 8.87 -19.57
C GLY A 185 -15.24 7.69 -20.50
N LYS A 186 -14.29 6.79 -20.79
CA LYS A 186 -14.50 5.59 -21.62
C LYS A 186 -14.57 4.34 -20.74
N ILE A 187 -15.53 3.46 -21.02
CA ILE A 187 -15.58 2.14 -20.40
C ILE A 187 -14.45 1.30 -20.96
N VAL A 188 -13.54 0.84 -20.09
CA VAL A 188 -12.39 -0.01 -20.46
C VAL A 188 -12.55 -1.44 -19.95
N PHE A 189 -13.50 -1.67 -19.03
CA PHE A 189 -13.87 -2.99 -18.54
C PHE A 189 -15.36 -2.98 -18.17
N ASP A 190 -16.11 -4.01 -18.55
CA ASP A 190 -17.54 -4.15 -18.25
C ASP A 190 -17.91 -5.63 -18.13
N LYS A 191 -18.28 -6.06 -16.93
CA LYS A 191 -18.83 -7.39 -16.63
C LYS A 191 -20.35 -7.45 -16.64
N SER A 192 -21.06 -6.34 -16.92
CA SER A 192 -22.53 -6.28 -16.82
C SER A 192 -23.23 -7.25 -17.79
N PHE A 193 -22.51 -7.78 -18.77
CA PHE A 193 -23.04 -8.65 -19.84
C PHE A 193 -22.62 -10.12 -19.70
N GLU A 194 -21.78 -10.45 -18.71
CA GLU A 194 -21.44 -11.85 -18.39
C GLU A 194 -22.48 -12.35 -17.36
N GLN A 195 -23.57 -12.97 -17.86
CA GLN A 195 -24.56 -13.75 -17.08
C GLN A 195 -24.25 -15.24 -17.15
#